data_35be74442ad17ca00ce5ccb5c4e00e64
#
_entry.id   35be74442ad17ca00ce5ccb5c4e00e64
#
_cell.length_a   1.000
_cell.length_b   1.000
_cell.length_c   1.000
_cell.angle_alpha   90.00
_cell.angle_beta   90.00
_cell.angle_gamma   90.00
#
_symmetry.space_group_name_H-M   'P 1'
#
loop_
_entity.id
_entity.type
_entity.pdbx_description
1 polymer ?
#
loop_
_entity_poly.entity_id
_entity_poly.type
_entity_poly.pdbx_seq_one_letter_code
_entity_poly.pdbx_strand_id
1 'polypeptide(L)'
;MARLLNMRPDAETEPHLGAHLTFLKQRNQRPTSIRERRLTILRVTRWLGHPVADVTADDLKRWQLSQSMLTPASMHNAICHLSRYLDWLHKQRLRADNPIEALVRPQHVHNQLPRPMADADIIAAIAAADEPVRVWLRLGALCGLRCMEIADLTRASVIPGPPSLLRVIGKGNKERHVSLPAVLLRELQTGPFAARGYLFTRMDGRPGPPSAVRVSERINDHLHALGIEGTAHALRHRFGTKLYEETTDPFLVADEMGHGSINTTRGYVRLTQRANDAVEAISHLVA
;
A
#
# COMPACT_ATOMS: atom_id res chain seq x y z
N MET A 1 4.96 23.80 -11.95
CA MET A 1 4.43 24.76 -10.94
C MET A 1 2.92 24.82 -11.06
N ALA A 2 2.19 23.93 -10.38
CA ALA A 2 0.74 23.98 -10.33
C ALA A 2 0.33 24.96 -9.23
N ARG A 3 -0.31 26.05 -9.63
CA ARG A 3 -0.93 27.05 -8.77
C ARG A 3 -1.77 26.33 -7.70
N LEU A 4 -1.43 26.55 -6.43
CA LEU A 4 -2.33 26.42 -5.30
C LEU A 4 -3.46 27.45 -5.50
N LEU A 5 -4.49 27.06 -6.25
CA LEU A 5 -5.71 27.81 -6.35
C LEU A 5 -6.35 27.85 -4.96
N ASN A 6 -6.66 29.04 -4.49
CA ASN A 6 -7.44 29.33 -3.31
C ASN A 6 -8.60 28.34 -3.18
N MET A 7 -8.41 27.33 -2.33
CA MET A 7 -9.48 26.37 -2.02
C MET A 7 -10.46 27.10 -1.12
N ARG A 8 -11.69 27.34 -1.62
CA ARG A 8 -12.82 27.67 -0.72
C ARG A 8 -12.87 26.62 0.38
N PRO A 9 -13.24 27.00 1.59
CA PRO A 9 -13.40 26.03 2.69
C PRO A 9 -14.26 24.86 2.24
N ASP A 10 -13.92 23.64 2.64
CA ASP A 10 -14.66 22.42 2.26
C ASP A 10 -16.16 22.53 2.58
N ALA A 11 -16.51 23.25 3.65
CA ALA A 11 -17.88 23.48 4.07
C ALA A 11 -18.71 24.31 3.07
N GLU A 12 -18.08 25.16 2.26
CA GLU A 12 -18.76 25.96 1.23
C GLU A 12 -19.02 25.17 -0.06
N THR A 13 -18.16 24.15 -0.31
CA THR A 13 -18.21 23.37 -1.54
C THR A 13 -18.90 22.02 -1.38
N GLU A 14 -18.90 21.46 -0.16
CA GLU A 14 -19.51 20.17 0.17
C GLU A 14 -19.97 20.20 1.64
N PRO A 15 -21.19 20.67 1.91
CA PRO A 15 -21.64 21.03 3.27
C PRO A 15 -21.63 19.87 4.28
N HIS A 16 -21.79 18.62 3.83
CA HIS A 16 -21.84 17.47 4.71
C HIS A 16 -20.51 16.72 4.86
N LEU A 17 -19.47 17.13 4.12
CA LEU A 17 -18.19 16.44 4.09
C LEU A 17 -17.51 16.41 5.47
N GLY A 18 -17.51 17.52 6.19
CA GLY A 18 -16.91 17.62 7.52
C GLY A 18 -17.50 16.60 8.51
N ALA A 19 -18.82 16.48 8.54
CA ALA A 19 -19.54 15.52 9.37
C ALA A 19 -19.22 14.08 8.97
N HIS A 20 -19.15 13.78 7.65
CA HIS A 20 -18.75 12.46 7.16
C HIS A 20 -17.31 12.11 7.57
N LEU A 21 -16.37 13.04 7.46
CA LEU A 21 -14.98 12.78 7.86
C LEU A 21 -14.86 12.54 9.38
N THR A 22 -15.66 13.24 10.20
CA THR A 22 -15.75 12.98 11.64
C THR A 22 -16.29 11.60 11.93
N PHE A 23 -17.37 11.19 11.26
CA PHE A 23 -17.90 9.82 11.35
C PHE A 23 -16.85 8.76 11.00
N LEU A 24 -16.03 8.98 9.96
CA LEU A 24 -14.95 8.06 9.60
C LEU A 24 -13.86 7.96 10.67
N LYS A 25 -13.53 9.08 11.33
CA LYS A 25 -12.57 9.10 12.45
C LYS A 25 -13.11 8.30 13.64
N GLN A 26 -14.39 8.47 13.98
CA GLN A 26 -15.05 7.68 15.05
C GLN A 26 -15.06 6.19 14.77
N ARG A 27 -15.04 5.79 13.47
CA ARG A 27 -14.90 4.39 13.04
C ARG A 27 -13.45 3.93 12.92
N ASN A 28 -12.51 4.64 13.51
CA ASN A 28 -11.07 4.32 13.49
C ASN A 28 -10.52 4.10 12.06
N GLN A 29 -11.06 4.81 11.05
CA GLN A 29 -10.49 4.78 9.70
C GLN A 29 -9.14 5.50 9.70
N ARG A 30 -8.18 4.95 8.94
CA ARG A 30 -6.83 5.54 8.83
C ARG A 30 -6.88 6.97 8.29
N PRO A 31 -6.05 7.89 8.82
CA PRO A 31 -5.97 9.27 8.34
C PRO A 31 -5.72 9.36 6.82
N THR A 32 -4.88 8.49 6.27
CA THR A 32 -4.62 8.41 4.83
C THR A 32 -5.88 8.05 4.03
N SER A 33 -6.66 7.05 4.47
CA SER A 33 -7.91 6.67 3.80
C SER A 33 -8.97 7.75 3.89
N ILE A 34 -9.03 8.48 5.00
CA ILE A 34 -9.92 9.64 5.18
C ILE A 34 -9.52 10.76 4.21
N ARG A 35 -8.22 11.05 4.11
CA ARG A 35 -7.67 12.05 3.19
C ARG A 35 -7.99 11.72 1.73
N GLU A 36 -7.73 10.47 1.30
CA GLU A 36 -8.02 10.04 -0.08
C GLU A 36 -9.51 10.16 -0.42
N ARG A 37 -10.39 9.78 0.51
CA ARG A 37 -11.83 9.93 0.31
C ARG A 37 -12.22 11.40 0.21
N ARG A 38 -11.73 12.25 1.11
CA ARG A 38 -11.94 13.70 1.06
C ARG A 38 -11.51 14.27 -0.30
N LEU A 39 -10.30 13.95 -0.75
CA LEU A 39 -9.78 14.44 -2.03
C LEU A 39 -10.60 13.94 -3.22
N THR A 40 -11.08 12.71 -3.19
CA THR A 40 -11.94 12.16 -4.26
C THR A 40 -13.27 12.91 -4.31
N ILE A 41 -13.95 13.08 -3.19
CA ILE A 41 -15.25 13.80 -3.14
C ILE A 41 -15.06 15.22 -3.64
N LEU A 42 -14.08 15.97 -3.14
CA LEU A 42 -13.83 17.36 -3.56
C LEU A 42 -13.43 17.47 -5.05
N ARG A 43 -12.76 16.48 -5.62
CA ARG A 43 -12.45 16.45 -7.05
C ARG A 43 -13.73 16.30 -7.88
N VAL A 44 -14.63 15.43 -7.45
CA VAL A 44 -15.92 15.22 -8.13
C VAL A 44 -16.81 16.45 -7.98
N THR A 45 -16.95 17.01 -6.77
CA THR A 45 -17.67 18.29 -6.51
C THR A 45 -17.17 19.40 -7.45
N ARG A 46 -15.84 19.54 -7.60
CA ARG A 46 -15.26 20.55 -8.49
C ARG A 46 -15.60 20.30 -9.96
N TRP A 47 -15.61 19.04 -10.38
CA TRP A 47 -15.98 18.69 -11.75
C TRP A 47 -17.46 18.95 -12.03
N LEU A 48 -18.33 18.63 -11.07
CA LEU A 48 -19.77 18.86 -11.17
C LEU A 48 -20.15 20.34 -11.16
N GLY A 49 -19.42 21.18 -10.42
CA GLY A 49 -19.75 22.58 -10.15
C GLY A 49 -20.79 22.75 -9.03
N HIS A 50 -21.23 21.66 -8.41
CA HIS A 50 -22.19 21.66 -7.28
C HIS A 50 -21.83 20.49 -6.31
N PRO A 51 -22.39 20.47 -5.07
CA PRO A 51 -22.10 19.42 -4.10
C PRO A 51 -22.44 18.01 -4.61
N VAL A 52 -21.61 17.02 -4.26
CA VAL A 52 -21.92 15.59 -4.47
C VAL A 52 -23.17 15.19 -3.68
N ALA A 53 -23.48 15.88 -2.61
CA ALA A 53 -24.74 15.68 -1.86
C ALA A 53 -26.00 15.84 -2.74
N ASP A 54 -25.93 16.69 -3.77
CA ASP A 54 -27.06 17.03 -4.66
C ASP A 54 -26.96 16.31 -6.03
N VAL A 55 -26.01 15.39 -6.20
CA VAL A 55 -25.73 14.74 -7.48
C VAL A 55 -26.89 13.89 -7.96
N THR A 56 -27.17 13.96 -9.25
CA THR A 56 -28.13 13.06 -9.94
C THR A 56 -27.45 11.83 -10.54
N ALA A 57 -28.25 10.83 -10.91
CA ALA A 57 -27.74 9.65 -11.63
C ALA A 57 -27.08 10.04 -12.97
N ASP A 58 -27.61 11.03 -13.67
CA ASP A 58 -27.06 11.48 -14.95
C ASP A 58 -25.75 12.28 -14.78
N ASP A 59 -25.63 13.04 -13.70
CA ASP A 59 -24.37 13.70 -13.35
C ASP A 59 -23.25 12.68 -13.11
N LEU A 60 -23.54 11.61 -12.37
CA LEU A 60 -22.57 10.55 -12.09
C LEU A 60 -22.16 9.81 -13.38
N LYS A 61 -23.11 9.51 -14.27
CA LYS A 61 -22.80 8.90 -15.58
C LYS A 61 -21.91 9.80 -16.42
N ARG A 62 -22.26 11.09 -16.54
CA ARG A 62 -21.46 12.09 -17.28
C ARG A 62 -20.06 12.21 -16.69
N TRP A 63 -19.97 12.27 -15.35
CA TRP A 63 -18.67 12.30 -14.67
C TRP A 63 -17.85 11.05 -15.01
N GLN A 64 -18.42 9.86 -14.89
CA GLN A 64 -17.71 8.60 -15.17
C GLN A 64 -17.20 8.55 -16.62
N LEU A 65 -18.02 8.92 -17.60
CA LEU A 65 -17.63 8.96 -19.01
C LEU A 65 -16.51 9.97 -19.30
N SER A 66 -16.46 11.07 -18.56
CA SER A 66 -15.41 12.08 -18.71
C SER A 66 -14.04 11.65 -18.18
N GLN A 67 -13.97 10.58 -17.39
CA GLN A 67 -12.74 10.14 -16.72
C GLN A 67 -11.94 9.10 -17.54
N SER A 68 -11.81 9.32 -18.85
CA SER A 68 -11.12 8.40 -19.79
C SER A 68 -9.65 8.14 -19.45
N MET A 69 -9.00 9.03 -18.70
CA MET A 69 -7.60 8.90 -18.29
C MET A 69 -7.41 8.07 -16.99
N LEU A 70 -8.48 7.74 -16.29
CA LEU A 70 -8.36 6.91 -15.10
C LEU A 70 -8.22 5.43 -15.46
N THR A 71 -7.26 4.76 -14.81
CA THR A 71 -7.19 3.30 -14.90
C THR A 71 -8.45 2.66 -14.29
N PRO A 72 -8.84 1.43 -14.70
CA PRO A 72 -9.96 0.71 -14.11
C PRO A 72 -9.88 0.61 -12.57
N ALA A 73 -8.69 0.39 -12.00
CA ALA A 73 -8.48 0.36 -10.57
C ALA A 73 -8.71 1.72 -9.90
N SER A 74 -8.24 2.81 -10.50
CA SER A 74 -8.45 4.17 -10.00
C SER A 74 -9.92 4.56 -10.06
N MET A 75 -10.62 4.22 -11.15
CA MET A 75 -12.05 4.43 -11.29
C MET A 75 -12.83 3.64 -10.23
N HIS A 76 -12.51 2.36 -10.06
CA HIS A 76 -13.14 1.53 -9.02
C HIS A 76 -13.00 2.15 -7.62
N ASN A 77 -11.80 2.61 -7.27
CA ASN A 77 -11.55 3.27 -5.98
C ASN A 77 -12.37 4.57 -5.82
N ALA A 78 -12.44 5.38 -6.88
CA ALA A 78 -13.24 6.60 -6.87
C ALA A 78 -14.72 6.30 -6.64
N ILE A 79 -15.29 5.32 -7.35
CA ILE A 79 -16.67 4.85 -7.17
C ILE A 79 -16.88 4.34 -5.74
N CYS A 80 -15.94 3.57 -5.17
CA CYS A 80 -16.03 3.12 -3.78
C CYS A 80 -16.04 4.28 -2.78
N HIS A 81 -15.30 5.34 -3.04
CA HIS A 81 -15.29 6.53 -2.17
C HIS A 81 -16.63 7.28 -2.25
N LEU A 82 -17.17 7.47 -3.45
CA LEU A 82 -18.48 8.11 -3.68
C LEU A 82 -19.61 7.27 -3.07
N SER A 83 -19.62 5.95 -3.33
CA SER A 83 -20.61 5.03 -2.78
C SER A 83 -20.74 5.18 -1.27
N ARG A 84 -19.59 5.13 -0.56
CA ARG A 84 -19.60 5.23 0.91
C ARG A 84 -20.06 6.59 1.42
N TYR A 85 -19.86 7.66 0.66
CA TYR A 85 -20.33 8.99 1.03
C TYR A 85 -21.82 9.12 0.78
N LEU A 86 -22.32 8.74 -0.38
CA LEU A 86 -23.74 8.76 -0.74
C LEU A 86 -24.57 7.82 0.14
N ASP A 87 -24.06 6.62 0.43
CA ASP A 87 -24.67 5.69 1.40
C ASP A 87 -24.80 6.31 2.80
N TRP A 88 -23.75 7.04 3.21
CA TRP A 88 -23.78 7.72 4.50
C TRP A 88 -24.80 8.87 4.52
N LEU A 89 -24.85 9.70 3.47
CA LEU A 89 -25.84 10.78 3.32
C LEU A 89 -27.26 10.22 3.38
N HIS A 90 -27.55 9.15 2.65
CA HIS A 90 -28.82 8.49 2.63
C HIS A 90 -29.21 7.93 4.02
N LYS A 91 -28.27 7.25 4.70
CA LYS A 91 -28.49 6.73 6.06
C LYS A 91 -28.71 7.81 7.10
N GLN A 92 -28.10 8.99 6.93
CA GLN A 92 -28.33 10.16 7.79
C GLN A 92 -29.61 10.94 7.42
N ARG A 93 -30.37 10.48 6.41
CA ARG A 93 -31.55 11.16 5.86
C ARG A 93 -31.24 12.57 5.33
N LEU A 94 -30.02 12.82 4.93
CA LEU A 94 -29.56 14.06 4.29
C LEU A 94 -29.88 14.07 2.80
N ARG A 95 -30.22 12.89 2.22
CA ARG A 95 -30.81 12.75 0.89
C ARG A 95 -31.77 11.55 0.85
N ALA A 96 -32.78 11.63 -0.03
CA ALA A 96 -33.84 10.63 -0.11
C ALA A 96 -33.46 9.36 -0.87
N ASP A 97 -32.52 9.47 -1.85
CA ASP A 97 -32.08 8.40 -2.76
C ASP A 97 -30.58 8.15 -2.69
N ASN A 98 -30.11 7.13 -3.39
CA ASN A 98 -28.69 6.87 -3.61
C ASN A 98 -28.42 6.57 -5.10
N PRO A 99 -27.98 7.56 -5.88
CA PRO A 99 -27.79 7.40 -7.32
C PRO A 99 -26.53 6.62 -7.71
N ILE A 100 -25.80 6.04 -6.76
CA ILE A 100 -24.52 5.36 -7.02
C ILE A 100 -24.66 4.13 -7.92
N GLU A 101 -25.84 3.52 -7.94
CA GLU A 101 -26.13 2.35 -8.80
C GLU A 101 -26.13 2.70 -10.29
N ALA A 102 -26.24 3.98 -10.63
CA ALA A 102 -26.11 4.45 -12.00
C ALA A 102 -24.68 4.31 -12.56
N LEU A 103 -23.67 4.13 -11.70
CA LEU A 103 -22.28 3.95 -12.11
C LEU A 103 -21.96 2.49 -12.44
N VAL A 104 -21.30 2.30 -13.57
CA VAL A 104 -20.73 1.00 -13.95
C VAL A 104 -19.42 0.80 -13.20
N ARG A 105 -19.37 -0.23 -12.36
CA ARG A 105 -18.12 -0.61 -11.69
C ARG A 105 -17.21 -1.33 -12.69
N PRO A 106 -16.02 -0.80 -13.00
CA PRO A 106 -15.09 -1.50 -13.87
C PRO A 106 -14.77 -2.88 -13.29
N GLN A 107 -14.77 -3.90 -14.15
CA GLN A 107 -14.24 -5.19 -13.75
C GLN A 107 -12.75 -5.04 -13.45
N HIS A 108 -12.40 -5.29 -12.20
CA HIS A 108 -11.01 -5.28 -11.79
C HIS A 108 -10.42 -6.66 -12.05
N VAL A 109 -9.74 -6.81 -13.18
CA VAL A 109 -9.01 -8.04 -13.46
C VAL A 109 -7.74 -8.04 -12.59
N HIS A 110 -7.80 -8.71 -11.44
CA HIS A 110 -6.67 -8.93 -10.55
C HIS A 110 -5.64 -9.94 -11.10
N ASN A 111 -5.48 -9.99 -12.43
CA ASN A 111 -4.65 -11.01 -13.09
C ASN A 111 -3.21 -10.57 -13.34
N GLN A 112 -2.77 -9.44 -12.81
CA GLN A 112 -1.34 -9.14 -12.87
C GLN A 112 -0.63 -9.96 -11.80
N LEU A 113 0.13 -10.95 -12.26
CA LEU A 113 1.07 -11.66 -11.41
C LEU A 113 2.06 -10.65 -10.80
N PRO A 114 2.46 -10.83 -9.55
CA PRO A 114 3.53 -10.04 -8.97
C PRO A 114 4.74 -10.07 -9.92
N ARG A 115 5.39 -8.93 -10.11
CA ARG A 115 6.67 -8.86 -10.84
C ARG A 115 7.78 -8.73 -9.81
N PRO A 116 8.40 -9.84 -9.39
CA PRO A 116 9.51 -9.78 -8.46
C PRO A 116 10.72 -9.13 -9.16
N MET A 117 11.48 -8.35 -8.40
CA MET A 117 12.74 -7.80 -8.87
C MET A 117 13.78 -8.91 -8.98
N ALA A 118 14.64 -8.87 -9.98
CA ALA A 118 15.73 -9.82 -10.14
C ALA A 118 16.75 -9.68 -8.99
N ASP A 119 17.36 -10.80 -8.58
CA ASP A 119 18.34 -10.80 -7.48
C ASP A 119 19.57 -9.94 -7.81
N ALA A 120 20.03 -9.97 -9.08
CA ALA A 120 21.14 -9.13 -9.54
C ALA A 120 20.86 -7.62 -9.37
N ASP A 121 19.64 -7.20 -9.71
CA ASP A 121 19.23 -5.80 -9.58
C ASP A 121 19.17 -5.37 -8.10
N ILE A 122 18.71 -6.25 -7.22
CA ILE A 122 18.66 -5.97 -5.78
C ILE A 122 20.06 -5.87 -5.21
N ILE A 123 20.96 -6.76 -5.57
CA ILE A 123 22.37 -6.74 -5.15
C ILE A 123 23.03 -5.44 -5.60
N ALA A 124 22.87 -5.07 -6.87
CA ALA A 124 23.40 -3.83 -7.42
C ALA A 124 22.82 -2.59 -6.71
N ALA A 125 21.49 -2.56 -6.48
CA ALA A 125 20.84 -1.47 -5.79
C ALA A 125 21.33 -1.32 -4.34
N ILE A 126 21.50 -2.41 -3.60
CA ILE A 126 22.01 -2.40 -2.22
C ILE A 126 23.45 -1.92 -2.18
N ALA A 127 24.30 -2.39 -3.10
CA ALA A 127 25.72 -2.04 -3.16
C ALA A 127 25.93 -0.55 -3.45
N ALA A 128 25.11 0.05 -4.31
CA ALA A 128 25.19 1.46 -4.70
C ALA A 128 24.47 2.42 -3.74
N ALA A 129 23.68 1.93 -2.79
CA ALA A 129 22.88 2.77 -1.92
C ALA A 129 23.64 3.30 -0.72
N ASP A 130 23.36 4.56 -0.34
CA ASP A 130 23.72 5.14 0.93
C ASP A 130 22.64 4.90 1.99
N GLU A 131 22.99 5.10 3.27
CA GLU A 131 22.01 5.06 4.34
C GLU A 131 21.05 6.28 4.30
N PRO A 132 19.79 6.13 4.65
CA PRO A 132 19.15 4.89 5.11
C PRO A 132 18.55 4.01 3.98
N VAL A 133 18.75 4.37 2.71
CA VAL A 133 18.12 3.67 1.56
C VAL A 133 18.61 2.21 1.49
N ARG A 134 19.88 1.97 1.77
CA ARG A 134 20.48 0.61 1.78
C ARG A 134 19.71 -0.32 2.71
N VAL A 135 19.49 0.10 3.96
CA VAL A 135 18.75 -0.70 4.93
C VAL A 135 17.27 -0.83 4.54
N TRP A 136 16.65 0.19 3.97
CA TRP A 136 15.27 0.09 3.50
C TRP A 136 15.10 -0.93 2.38
N LEU A 137 16.05 -0.98 1.42
CA LEU A 137 16.10 -2.00 0.37
C LEU A 137 16.18 -3.41 0.98
N ARG A 138 17.07 -3.60 1.95
CA ARG A 138 17.23 -4.89 2.64
C ARG A 138 15.99 -5.28 3.43
N LEU A 139 15.37 -4.37 4.17
CA LEU A 139 14.13 -4.62 4.90
C LEU A 139 12.98 -5.02 3.96
N GLY A 140 12.89 -4.38 2.80
CA GLY A 140 11.94 -4.76 1.76
C GLY A 140 12.21 -6.14 1.15
N ALA A 141 13.48 -6.42 0.82
CA ALA A 141 13.88 -7.61 0.10
C ALA A 141 14.05 -8.87 0.99
N LEU A 142 14.42 -8.71 2.27
CA LEU A 142 14.76 -9.81 3.18
C LEU A 142 13.73 -10.02 4.30
N CYS A 143 12.91 -9.02 4.61
CA CYS A 143 11.84 -9.11 5.61
C CYS A 143 10.46 -8.83 5.02
N GLY A 144 10.36 -8.51 3.73
CA GLY A 144 9.10 -8.26 3.06
C GLY A 144 8.29 -7.08 3.60
N LEU A 145 8.93 -6.09 4.24
CA LEU A 145 8.24 -4.97 4.87
C LEU A 145 7.65 -4.00 3.82
N ARG A 146 6.49 -3.42 4.16
CA ARG A 146 5.90 -2.30 3.40
C ARG A 146 6.61 -0.99 3.77
N CYS A 147 6.65 -0.02 2.86
CA CYS A 147 7.27 1.29 3.13
C CYS A 147 6.71 1.96 4.41
N MET A 148 5.43 1.79 4.71
CA MET A 148 4.85 2.32 5.95
C MET A 148 5.36 1.57 7.20
N GLU A 149 5.59 0.26 7.08
CA GLU A 149 6.11 -0.56 8.17
C GLU A 149 7.58 -0.21 8.42
N ILE A 150 8.35 0.00 7.36
CA ILE A 150 9.75 0.50 7.45
C ILE A 150 9.78 1.87 8.13
N ALA A 151 8.93 2.81 7.71
CA ALA A 151 8.87 4.15 8.27
C ALA A 151 8.58 4.15 9.78
N ASP A 152 7.69 3.25 10.23
CA ASP A 152 7.19 3.19 11.60
C ASP A 152 8.07 2.33 12.54
N LEU A 153 9.17 1.73 12.03
CA LEU A 153 10.08 0.95 12.87
C LEU A 153 10.70 1.81 13.99
N THR A 154 10.66 1.27 15.19
CA THR A 154 11.29 1.85 16.37
C THR A 154 12.45 1.00 16.84
N ARG A 155 13.30 1.53 17.72
CA ARG A 155 14.34 0.73 18.36
C ARG A 155 13.76 -0.47 19.12
N ALA A 156 12.63 -0.30 19.77
CA ALA A 156 11.90 -1.37 20.45
C ALA A 156 11.27 -2.41 19.51
N SER A 157 11.21 -2.12 18.21
CA SER A 157 10.76 -3.11 17.21
C SER A 157 11.78 -4.21 16.96
N VAL A 158 13.07 -3.95 17.24
CA VAL A 158 14.16 -4.92 17.05
C VAL A 158 14.26 -5.81 18.28
N ILE A 159 13.96 -7.08 18.13
CA ILE A 159 13.99 -8.10 19.21
C ILE A 159 15.17 -9.03 18.92
N PRO A 160 16.32 -8.85 19.57
CA PRO A 160 17.45 -9.78 19.45
C PRO A 160 17.13 -11.12 20.11
N GLY A 161 17.62 -12.19 19.52
CA GLY A 161 17.47 -13.55 20.09
C GLY A 161 17.74 -14.64 19.05
N PRO A 162 17.72 -15.91 19.46
CA PRO A 162 17.56 -17.05 18.57
C PRO A 162 16.09 -17.55 18.55
N PRO A 163 15.24 -17.21 17.56
CA PRO A 163 15.49 -16.33 16.41
C PRO A 163 15.36 -14.84 16.74
N SER A 164 16.08 -13.98 15.99
CA SER A 164 15.87 -12.54 16.05
C SER A 164 14.62 -12.15 15.24
N LEU A 165 13.86 -11.19 15.75
CA LEU A 165 12.57 -10.80 15.18
C LEU A 165 12.44 -9.28 15.05
N LEU A 166 11.58 -8.86 14.12
CA LEU A 166 11.04 -7.51 14.04
C LEU A 166 9.57 -7.50 14.43
N ARG A 167 9.21 -6.72 15.42
CA ARG A 167 7.82 -6.42 15.74
C ARG A 167 7.30 -5.35 14.79
N VAL A 168 6.30 -5.68 14.00
CA VAL A 168 5.77 -4.83 12.92
C VAL A 168 4.28 -4.59 13.13
N ILE A 169 3.85 -3.33 13.04
CA ILE A 169 2.44 -2.95 13.10
C ILE A 169 1.92 -2.73 11.68
N GLY A 170 1.10 -3.65 11.20
CA GLY A 170 0.56 -3.65 9.85
C GLY A 170 -0.75 -2.87 9.68
N LYS A 171 -1.41 -3.11 8.55
CA LYS A 171 -2.72 -2.50 8.24
C LYS A 171 -3.78 -2.93 9.27
N GLY A 172 -4.52 -1.96 9.80
CA GLY A 172 -5.56 -2.19 10.82
C GLY A 172 -5.00 -2.32 12.24
N ASN A 173 -3.80 -1.79 12.50
CA ASN A 173 -3.10 -1.88 13.79
C ASN A 173 -2.84 -3.32 14.25
N LYS A 174 -2.74 -4.26 13.29
CA LYS A 174 -2.41 -5.65 13.57
C LYS A 174 -0.92 -5.80 13.76
N GLU A 175 -0.52 -6.30 14.92
CA GLU A 175 0.86 -6.63 15.23
C GLU A 175 1.21 -8.00 14.65
N ARG A 176 2.44 -8.13 14.13
CA ARG A 176 3.06 -9.39 13.78
C ARG A 176 4.56 -9.35 14.04
N HIS A 177 5.16 -10.51 14.20
CA HIS A 177 6.59 -10.68 14.25
C HIS A 177 7.09 -11.22 12.92
N VAL A 178 8.15 -10.62 12.39
CA VAL A 178 8.79 -10.99 11.13
C VAL A 178 10.21 -11.45 11.43
N SER A 179 10.65 -12.51 10.79
CA SER A 179 12.01 -13.03 10.94
C SER A 179 13.05 -11.99 10.53
N LEU A 180 14.04 -11.75 11.40
CA LEU A 180 15.11 -10.78 11.19
C LEU A 180 16.44 -11.50 10.94
N PRO A 181 16.97 -11.48 9.70
CA PRO A 181 18.28 -12.07 9.40
C PRO A 181 19.40 -11.44 10.21
N ALA A 182 20.40 -12.25 10.61
CA ALA A 182 21.51 -11.81 11.45
C ALA A 182 22.30 -10.63 10.86
N VAL A 183 22.42 -10.56 9.53
CA VAL A 183 23.05 -9.46 8.82
C VAL A 183 22.32 -8.14 9.08
N LEU A 184 21.00 -8.14 9.00
CA LEU A 184 20.17 -6.96 9.27
C LEU A 184 20.13 -6.61 10.76
N LEU A 185 20.06 -7.61 11.64
CA LEU A 185 20.15 -7.35 13.09
C LEU A 185 21.43 -6.57 13.42
N ARG A 186 22.58 -7.03 12.91
CA ARG A 186 23.88 -6.36 13.11
C ARG A 186 23.84 -4.94 12.57
N GLU A 187 23.36 -4.75 11.35
CA GLU A 187 23.28 -3.43 10.71
C GLU A 187 22.37 -2.47 11.47
N LEU A 188 21.21 -2.93 11.93
CA LEU A 188 20.31 -2.12 12.76
C LEU A 188 20.86 -1.78 14.13
N GLN A 189 21.75 -2.63 14.68
CA GLN A 189 22.39 -2.39 15.97
C GLN A 189 23.59 -1.43 15.89
N THR A 190 24.39 -1.53 14.84
CA THR A 190 25.67 -0.81 14.70
C THR A 190 25.62 0.36 13.74
N GLY A 191 24.58 0.45 12.90
CA GLY A 191 24.42 1.51 11.92
C GLY A 191 24.05 2.87 12.54
N PRO A 192 24.07 3.94 11.74
CA PRO A 192 23.82 5.31 12.18
C PRO A 192 22.32 5.58 12.40
N PHE A 193 21.63 4.70 13.12
CA PHE A 193 20.21 4.82 13.38
C PHE A 193 19.94 5.29 14.80
N ALA A 194 18.78 5.89 15.05
CA ALA A 194 18.43 6.44 16.33
C ALA A 194 18.46 5.38 17.45
N ALA A 195 19.12 5.72 18.54
CA ALA A 195 19.26 4.83 19.70
C ALA A 195 17.96 4.66 20.48
N ARG A 196 17.00 5.57 20.34
CA ARG A 196 15.68 5.56 21.00
C ARG A 196 14.61 6.07 20.05
N GLY A 197 13.37 5.66 20.26
CA GLY A 197 12.24 6.05 19.42
C GLY A 197 12.28 5.42 18.04
N TYR A 198 11.92 6.17 17.00
CA TYR A 198 11.95 5.70 15.61
C TYR A 198 13.37 5.43 15.14
N LEU A 199 13.59 4.29 14.48
CA LEU A 199 14.91 3.95 13.91
C LEU A 199 15.31 4.95 12.82
N PHE A 200 14.38 5.34 11.99
CA PHE A 200 14.60 6.27 10.90
C PHE A 200 13.95 7.60 11.22
N THR A 201 14.69 8.67 11.03
CA THR A 201 14.23 10.03 11.25
C THR A 201 13.98 10.73 9.92
N ARG A 202 13.21 11.80 9.95
CA ARG A 202 12.96 12.64 8.77
C ARG A 202 14.25 13.31 8.31
N MET A 203 14.50 13.27 7.00
CA MET A 203 15.69 13.91 6.40
C MET A 203 15.59 15.43 6.31
N ASP A 204 14.40 16.00 6.57
CA ASP A 204 14.17 17.46 6.60
C ASP A 204 14.41 18.08 7.99
N GLY A 205 14.97 17.32 8.93
CA GLY A 205 15.29 17.76 10.29
C GLY A 205 14.09 17.92 11.22
N ARG A 206 12.87 17.72 10.75
CA ARG A 206 11.67 17.79 11.61
C ARG A 206 11.57 16.54 12.48
N PRO A 207 11.01 16.62 13.68
CA PRO A 207 10.84 15.47 14.55
C PRO A 207 9.89 14.43 13.94
N GLY A 208 10.13 13.16 14.27
CA GLY A 208 9.30 12.03 13.86
C GLY A 208 9.87 11.19 12.72
N PRO A 209 9.15 10.12 12.32
CA PRO A 209 9.60 9.22 11.27
C PRO A 209 9.42 9.83 9.89
N PRO A 210 10.11 9.29 8.85
CA PRO A 210 9.80 9.62 7.47
C PRO A 210 8.38 9.15 7.13
N SER A 211 7.71 9.80 6.18
CA SER A 211 6.44 9.25 5.69
C SER A 211 6.68 8.02 4.80
N ALA A 212 5.70 7.10 4.77
CA ALA A 212 5.72 5.95 3.86
C ALA A 212 5.93 6.35 2.38
N VAL A 213 5.37 7.49 1.99
CA VAL A 213 5.54 8.05 0.64
C VAL A 213 7.01 8.41 0.40
N ARG A 214 7.65 9.07 1.37
CA ARG A 214 9.07 9.45 1.26
C ARG A 214 10.00 8.23 1.19
N VAL A 215 9.73 7.18 1.99
CA VAL A 215 10.47 5.92 1.90
C VAL A 215 10.33 5.32 0.50
N SER A 216 9.10 5.25 -0.02
CA SER A 216 8.83 4.73 -1.37
C SER A 216 9.49 5.56 -2.46
N GLU A 217 9.35 6.88 -2.42
CA GLU A 217 9.99 7.81 -3.39
C GLU A 217 11.51 7.61 -3.42
N ARG A 218 12.17 7.64 -2.27
CA ARG A 218 13.63 7.51 -2.20
C ARG A 218 14.14 6.16 -2.71
N ILE A 219 13.43 5.06 -2.40
CA ILE A 219 13.76 3.74 -2.95
C ILE A 219 13.58 3.76 -4.47
N ASN A 220 12.44 4.25 -4.96
CA ASN A 220 12.14 4.27 -6.40
C ASN A 220 13.12 5.17 -7.17
N ASP A 221 13.41 6.37 -6.66
CA ASP A 221 14.39 7.30 -7.27
C ASP A 221 15.78 6.64 -7.38
N HIS A 222 16.21 5.91 -6.33
CA HIS A 222 17.47 5.20 -6.33
C HIS A 222 17.49 4.06 -7.37
N LEU A 223 16.44 3.26 -7.45
CA LEU A 223 16.32 2.19 -8.46
C LEU A 223 16.35 2.77 -9.88
N HIS A 224 15.58 3.82 -10.12
CA HIS A 224 15.53 4.47 -11.44
C HIS A 224 16.87 5.11 -11.83
N ALA A 225 17.60 5.69 -10.88
CA ALA A 225 18.94 6.25 -11.14
C ALA A 225 19.95 5.17 -11.60
N LEU A 226 19.71 3.91 -11.22
CA LEU A 226 20.51 2.76 -11.66
C LEU A 226 19.96 2.08 -12.93
N GLY A 227 18.88 2.63 -13.53
CA GLY A 227 18.21 2.01 -14.68
C GLY A 227 17.44 0.72 -14.35
N ILE A 228 17.16 0.47 -13.06
CA ILE A 228 16.43 -0.71 -12.61
C ILE A 228 14.93 -0.46 -12.70
N GLU A 229 14.23 -1.24 -13.51
CA GLU A 229 12.77 -1.22 -13.59
C GLU A 229 12.18 -1.93 -12.37
N GLY A 230 11.67 -1.15 -11.42
CA GLY A 230 11.06 -1.70 -10.22
C GLY A 230 10.59 -0.62 -9.25
N THR A 231 9.95 -1.07 -8.20
CA THR A 231 9.46 -0.21 -7.13
C THR A 231 9.76 -0.84 -5.77
N ALA A 232 9.66 -0.06 -4.71
CA ALA A 232 9.74 -0.58 -3.33
C ALA A 232 8.80 -1.77 -3.10
N HIS A 233 7.66 -1.84 -3.81
CA HIS A 233 6.73 -2.96 -3.70
C HIS A 233 7.24 -4.23 -4.38
N ALA A 234 8.03 -4.12 -5.44
CA ALA A 234 8.64 -5.26 -6.14
C ALA A 234 9.66 -6.01 -5.27
N LEU A 235 10.36 -5.29 -4.34
CA LEU A 235 11.23 -5.92 -3.33
C LEU A 235 10.44 -6.90 -2.44
N ARG A 236 9.30 -6.44 -1.95
CA ARG A 236 8.41 -7.27 -1.14
C ARG A 236 7.80 -8.42 -1.94
N HIS A 237 7.49 -8.23 -3.23
CA HIS A 237 7.07 -9.32 -4.11
C HIS A 237 8.16 -10.38 -4.27
N ARG A 238 9.42 -9.94 -4.45
CA ARG A 238 10.56 -10.85 -4.49
C ARG A 238 10.68 -11.66 -3.19
N PHE A 239 10.57 -11.01 -2.02
CA PHE A 239 10.59 -11.71 -0.74
C PHE A 239 9.53 -12.81 -0.68
N GLY A 240 8.26 -12.50 -1.01
CA GLY A 240 7.19 -13.48 -0.99
C GLY A 240 7.40 -14.64 -1.98
N THR A 241 7.91 -14.34 -3.18
CA THR A 241 8.23 -15.37 -4.17
C THR A 241 9.34 -16.29 -3.68
N LYS A 242 10.46 -15.72 -3.20
CA LYS A 242 11.60 -16.50 -2.70
C LYS A 242 11.24 -17.33 -1.46
N LEU A 243 10.51 -16.74 -0.52
CA LEU A 243 10.05 -17.48 0.66
C LEU A 243 9.15 -18.66 0.27
N TYR A 244 8.28 -18.49 -0.74
CA TYR A 244 7.47 -19.59 -1.24
C TYR A 244 8.29 -20.62 -2.00
N GLU A 245 9.27 -20.22 -2.81
CA GLU A 245 10.19 -21.13 -3.49
C GLU A 245 10.92 -22.05 -2.51
N GLU A 246 11.36 -21.51 -1.37
CA GLU A 246 12.10 -22.26 -0.34
C GLU A 246 11.20 -23.15 0.52
N THR A 247 10.02 -22.66 0.90
CA THR A 247 9.18 -23.32 1.93
C THR A 247 8.03 -24.12 1.33
N THR A 248 7.55 -23.77 0.15
CA THR A 248 6.29 -24.26 -0.46
C THR A 248 5.04 -24.07 0.40
N ASP A 249 5.14 -23.26 1.45
CA ASP A 249 4.05 -23.01 2.39
C ASP A 249 3.43 -21.62 2.18
N PRO A 250 2.25 -21.53 1.54
CA PRO A 250 1.59 -20.25 1.33
C PRO A 250 1.06 -19.61 2.62
N PHE A 251 0.83 -20.39 3.69
CA PHE A 251 0.39 -19.86 4.98
C PHE A 251 1.55 -19.16 5.68
N LEU A 252 2.74 -19.78 5.69
CA LEU A 252 3.94 -19.17 6.21
C LEU A 252 4.25 -17.85 5.49
N VAL A 253 4.15 -17.83 4.14
CA VAL A 253 4.32 -16.61 3.35
C VAL A 253 3.28 -15.55 3.72
N ALA A 254 2.01 -15.96 3.90
CA ALA A 254 0.95 -15.03 4.28
C ALA A 254 1.19 -14.41 5.68
N ASP A 255 1.65 -15.18 6.63
CA ASP A 255 1.93 -14.75 8.00
C ASP A 255 3.13 -13.79 8.04
N GLU A 256 4.28 -14.17 7.46
CA GLU A 256 5.47 -13.31 7.39
C GLU A 256 5.17 -11.98 6.66
N MET A 257 4.43 -12.04 5.57
CA MET A 257 4.04 -10.84 4.84
C MET A 257 2.87 -10.07 5.48
N GLY A 258 2.14 -10.65 6.44
CA GLY A 258 0.95 -10.03 7.05
C GLY A 258 -0.16 -9.79 6.01
N HIS A 259 -0.51 -10.82 5.26
CA HIS A 259 -1.64 -10.79 4.35
C HIS A 259 -2.94 -11.04 5.11
N GLY A 260 -3.89 -10.12 5.03
CA GLY A 260 -5.22 -10.28 5.65
C GLY A 260 -6.10 -11.31 4.93
N SER A 261 -5.67 -11.82 3.78
CA SER A 261 -6.33 -12.86 2.99
C SER A 261 -5.29 -13.68 2.24
N ILE A 262 -5.44 -14.99 2.27
CA ILE A 262 -4.60 -15.95 1.51
C ILE A 262 -4.66 -15.70 -0.01
N ASN A 263 -5.75 -15.10 -0.51
CA ASN A 263 -5.87 -14.75 -1.91
C ASN A 263 -4.75 -13.82 -2.40
N THR A 264 -4.18 -12.99 -1.52
CA THR A 264 -3.03 -12.14 -1.85
C THR A 264 -1.76 -12.97 -2.07
N THR A 265 -1.64 -14.12 -1.40
CA THR A 265 -0.49 -15.02 -1.51
C THR A 265 -0.57 -15.92 -2.75
N ARG A 266 -1.77 -16.13 -3.31
CA ARG A 266 -1.96 -16.96 -4.54
C ARG A 266 -1.11 -16.51 -5.72
N GLY A 267 -0.80 -15.21 -5.81
CA GLY A 267 0.06 -14.68 -6.86
C GLY A 267 1.48 -15.26 -6.83
N TYR A 268 2.01 -15.57 -5.66
CA TYR A 268 3.35 -16.16 -5.48
C TYR A 268 3.37 -17.64 -5.86
N VAL A 269 2.31 -18.38 -5.49
CA VAL A 269 2.13 -19.78 -5.85
C VAL A 269 2.16 -19.97 -7.37
N ARG A 270 1.57 -19.05 -8.13
CA ARG A 270 1.50 -19.11 -9.59
C ARG A 270 2.83 -18.77 -10.29
N LEU A 271 3.74 -18.10 -9.61
CA LEU A 271 5.04 -17.68 -10.17
C LEU A 271 6.09 -18.77 -10.10
N THR A 272 5.87 -19.83 -9.32
CA THR A 272 6.88 -20.86 -9.11
C THR A 272 6.75 -21.98 -10.15
N GLN A 273 7.88 -22.44 -10.66
CA GLN A 273 7.99 -23.58 -11.59
C GLN A 273 7.50 -24.90 -10.95
N ARG A 274 7.47 -24.97 -9.62
CA ARG A 274 7.17 -26.20 -8.86
C ARG A 274 5.79 -26.80 -9.11
N ALA A 275 4.80 -25.97 -9.53
CA ALA A 275 3.50 -26.51 -9.91
C ALA A 275 3.63 -27.42 -11.17
N ASN A 276 4.44 -26.98 -12.14
CA ASN A 276 4.71 -27.78 -13.34
C ASN A 276 5.53 -29.02 -13.02
N ASP A 277 6.58 -28.88 -12.20
CA ASP A 277 7.43 -29.99 -11.76
C ASP A 277 6.64 -31.02 -10.97
N ALA A 278 5.72 -30.60 -10.11
CA ALA A 278 4.84 -31.48 -9.37
C ALA A 278 3.85 -32.23 -10.27
N VAL A 279 3.27 -31.54 -11.27
CA VAL A 279 2.38 -32.17 -12.26
C VAL A 279 3.17 -33.19 -13.10
N GLU A 280 4.37 -32.86 -13.52
CA GLU A 280 5.23 -33.78 -14.24
C GLU A 280 5.60 -35.02 -13.41
N ALA A 281 5.95 -34.81 -12.12
CA ALA A 281 6.22 -35.91 -11.20
C ALA A 281 4.99 -36.81 -10.97
N ILE A 282 3.80 -36.26 -10.90
CA ILE A 282 2.55 -37.01 -10.77
C ILE A 282 2.24 -37.78 -12.06
N SER A 283 2.54 -37.19 -13.23
CA SER A 283 2.28 -37.84 -14.51
C SER A 283 3.07 -39.14 -14.67
N HIS A 284 4.27 -39.21 -14.10
CA HIS A 284 5.07 -40.46 -14.09
C HIS A 284 4.54 -41.57 -13.19
N LEU A 285 3.59 -41.24 -12.25
CA LEU A 285 2.97 -42.25 -11.38
C LEU A 285 1.86 -43.06 -12.08
N VAL A 286 1.33 -42.54 -13.21
CA VAL A 286 0.20 -43.14 -13.96
C VAL A 286 0.54 -43.45 -15.42
N ALA A 287 1.77 -43.22 -15.84
CA ALA A 287 2.30 -43.61 -17.12
C ALA A 287 2.99 -44.97 -17.01
#